data_4d3320b488be59e238e01c170487cc10
#
_entry.id   4d3320b488be59e238e01c170487cc10
#
_cell.length_a   1.000
_cell.length_b   1.000
_cell.length_c   1.000
_cell.angle_alpha   90.00
_cell.angle_beta   90.00
_cell.angle_gamma   90.00
#
_symmetry.space_group_name_H-M   'P 1'
#
loop_
_entity.id
_entity.type
_entity.pdbx_description
1 polymer ?
#
loop_
_entity_poly.entity_id
_entity_poly.type
_entity_poly.pdbx_seq_one_letter_code
_entity_poly.pdbx_strand_id
1 'polypeptide(L)'
;MTATRAYSLYNKASGGRKLTTAARAPLSSALYWLAREGKIALVREADVPWQGDDVARMPDHPEVRVRELGPRELIEVPLDEIAELMRRLRAAQGTAGDMDLKRAVLSAYGLVRLTARADEYLGLALDLAGEPASAP
;
A
#
# COMPACT_ATOMS: atom_id res chain seq x y z
N MET A 1 2.87 -1.16 5.96
CA MET A 1 2.53 0.28 6.11
C MET A 1 3.45 1.11 5.25
N THR A 2 2.93 2.06 4.51
CA THR A 2 3.78 3.00 3.76
C THR A 2 4.51 3.94 4.73
N ALA A 3 5.69 4.39 4.33
CA ALA A 3 6.48 5.33 5.15
C ALA A 3 5.72 6.64 5.38
N THR A 4 5.08 7.18 4.33
CA THR A 4 4.28 8.40 4.44
C THR A 4 3.17 8.26 5.49
N ARG A 5 2.49 7.12 5.54
CA ARG A 5 1.48 6.88 6.58
C ARG A 5 2.10 6.82 7.97
N ALA A 6 3.24 6.15 8.11
CA ALA A 6 3.96 6.11 9.39
C ALA A 6 4.34 7.51 9.88
N TYR A 7 4.83 8.37 8.98
CA TYR A 7 5.16 9.75 9.30
C TYR A 7 3.94 10.55 9.73
N SER A 8 2.82 10.39 9.02
CA SER A 8 1.57 11.09 9.32
C SER A 8 1.01 10.68 10.69
N LEU A 9 1.03 9.39 11.01
CA LEU A 9 0.58 8.87 12.29
C LEU A 9 1.45 9.40 13.45
N TYR A 10 2.76 9.39 13.28
CA TYR A 10 3.67 9.94 14.28
C TYR A 10 3.46 11.44 14.47
N ASN A 11 3.37 12.18 13.38
CA ASN A 11 3.16 13.63 13.42
C ASN A 11 1.86 13.97 14.16
N LYS A 12 0.78 13.25 13.88
CA LYS A 12 -0.51 13.42 14.55
C LYS A 12 -0.41 13.08 16.04
N ALA A 13 0.22 11.97 16.38
CA ALA A 13 0.42 11.55 17.78
C ALA A 13 1.26 12.56 18.58
N SER A 14 2.18 13.26 17.92
CA SER A 14 3.02 14.30 18.50
C SER A 14 2.36 15.69 18.53
N GLY A 15 1.07 15.80 18.18
CA GLY A 15 0.32 17.05 18.18
C GLY A 15 0.39 17.86 16.89
N GLY A 16 1.05 17.35 15.85
CA GLY A 16 1.10 17.98 14.54
C GLY A 16 -0.22 17.85 13.79
N ARG A 17 -0.53 18.83 12.96
CA ARG A 17 -1.77 18.85 12.16
C ARG A 17 -1.55 18.40 10.72
N LYS A 18 -0.41 18.73 10.16
CA LYS A 18 -0.08 18.45 8.76
C LYS A 18 1.37 18.00 8.65
N LEU A 19 1.60 16.98 7.84
CA LEU A 19 2.94 16.53 7.53
C LEU A 19 3.59 17.51 6.55
N THR A 20 4.52 18.32 7.05
CA THR A 20 5.29 19.25 6.24
C THR A 20 6.59 18.59 5.77
N THR A 21 7.24 19.18 4.75
CA THR A 21 8.55 18.73 4.30
C THR A 21 9.58 18.78 5.44
N ALA A 22 9.52 19.83 6.27
CA ALA A 22 10.41 19.98 7.41
C ALA A 22 10.19 18.88 8.47
N ALA A 23 8.93 18.48 8.71
CA ALA A 23 8.61 17.41 9.65
C ALA A 23 8.99 16.03 9.07
N ARG A 24 8.89 15.87 7.76
CA ARG A 24 9.17 14.60 7.08
C ARG A 24 10.64 14.18 7.15
N ALA A 25 11.57 15.12 7.02
CA ALA A 25 13.00 14.82 6.97
C ALA A 25 13.51 14.07 8.21
N PRO A 26 13.29 14.54 9.46
CA PRO A 26 13.72 13.80 10.63
C PRO A 26 13.02 12.45 10.81
N LEU A 27 11.74 12.35 10.39
CA LEU A 27 11.00 11.10 10.46
C LEU A 27 11.55 10.07 9.47
N SER A 28 11.91 10.51 8.26
CA SER A 28 12.56 9.67 7.27
C SER A 28 13.91 9.15 7.79
N SER A 29 14.73 10.01 8.38
CA SER A 29 16.01 9.60 8.97
C SER A 29 15.82 8.58 10.09
N ALA A 30 14.83 8.78 10.94
CA ALA A 30 14.51 7.85 12.02
C ALA A 30 14.06 6.48 11.49
N LEU A 31 13.24 6.46 10.45
CA LEU A 31 12.76 5.23 9.84
C LEU A 31 13.91 4.43 9.22
N TYR A 32 14.78 5.09 8.47
CA TYR A 32 15.96 4.44 7.88
C TYR A 32 16.93 3.94 8.96
N TRP A 33 17.08 4.67 10.04
CA TRP A 33 17.89 4.22 11.17
C TRP A 33 17.31 2.94 11.80
N LEU A 34 16.00 2.88 12.02
CA LEU A 34 15.34 1.68 12.53
C LEU A 34 15.53 0.48 11.60
N ALA A 35 15.47 0.69 10.29
CA ALA A 35 15.73 -0.36 9.31
C ALA A 35 17.18 -0.85 9.38
N ARG A 36 18.11 0.05 9.56
CA ARG A 36 19.55 -0.23 9.70
C ARG A 36 19.84 -1.06 10.95
N GLU A 37 19.12 -0.79 12.05
CA GLU A 37 19.21 -1.53 13.30
C GLU A 37 18.44 -2.86 13.28
N GLY A 38 17.77 -3.19 12.20
CA GLY A 38 16.98 -4.41 12.07
C GLY A 38 15.67 -4.41 12.85
N LYS A 39 15.22 -3.25 13.31
CA LYS A 39 13.94 -3.12 14.04
C LYS A 39 12.73 -3.20 13.13
N ILE A 40 12.88 -2.78 11.90
CA ILE A 40 11.87 -2.85 10.84
C ILE A 40 12.54 -3.28 9.54
N ALA A 41 11.74 -3.80 8.62
CA ALA A 41 12.16 -4.03 7.25
C ALA A 41 11.55 -2.94 6.36
N LEU A 42 12.39 -2.28 5.57
CA LEU A 42 11.93 -1.34 4.54
C LEU A 42 11.97 -2.04 3.19
N VAL A 43 10.83 -2.07 2.53
CA VAL A 43 10.69 -2.64 1.19
C VAL A 43 10.33 -1.51 0.24
N ARG A 44 11.16 -1.33 -0.78
CA ARG A 44 10.85 -0.39 -1.85
C ARG A 44 9.87 -1.07 -2.80
N GLU A 45 8.72 -0.46 -2.99
CA GLU A 45 7.83 -0.88 -4.07
C GLU A 45 8.46 -0.48 -5.39
N ALA A 46 8.83 -1.49 -6.18
CA ALA A 46 9.60 -1.29 -7.40
C ALA A 46 8.87 -0.37 -8.39
N ASP A 47 9.58 0.61 -8.87
CA ASP A 47 9.28 1.38 -10.08
C ASP A 47 7.86 1.93 -10.22
N VAL A 48 7.27 2.35 -9.11
CA VAL A 48 5.99 3.04 -9.15
C VAL A 48 6.24 4.55 -9.11
N PRO A 49 6.14 5.23 -10.25
CA PRO A 49 6.68 6.59 -10.41
C PRO A 49 6.08 7.64 -9.49
N TRP A 50 4.88 7.44 -9.00
CA TRP A 50 4.24 8.43 -8.14
C TRP A 50 4.10 8.02 -6.68
N GLN A 51 4.66 6.90 -6.35
CA GLN A 51 4.67 6.48 -4.96
C GLN A 51 6.00 6.80 -4.29
N GLY A 52 7.10 6.41 -4.84
CA GLY A 52 8.42 6.66 -4.26
C GLY A 52 8.51 6.35 -2.76
N ASP A 53 7.54 5.63 -2.24
CA ASP A 53 7.26 5.51 -0.83
C ASP A 53 7.59 4.08 -0.39
N ASP A 54 8.56 3.95 0.48
CA ASP A 54 8.96 2.66 1.00
C ASP A 54 7.87 2.09 1.93
N VAL A 55 7.76 0.78 1.96
CA VAL A 55 6.83 0.08 2.85
C VAL A 55 7.58 -0.43 4.06
N ALA A 56 7.16 -0.02 5.25
CA ALA A 56 7.71 -0.49 6.51
C ALA A 56 6.95 -1.72 7.00
N ARG A 57 7.67 -2.77 7.34
CA ARG A 57 7.13 -4.03 7.86
C ARG A 57 7.91 -4.47 9.08
N MET A 58 7.30 -5.33 9.88
CA MET A 58 8.03 -6.00 10.95
C MET A 58 8.97 -7.04 10.34
N PRO A 59 10.21 -7.16 10.83
CA PRO A 59 11.19 -8.09 10.26
C PRO A 59 10.73 -9.55 10.31
N ASP A 60 9.96 -9.91 11.34
CA ASP A 60 9.47 -11.28 11.54
C ASP A 60 8.24 -11.59 10.69
N HIS A 61 7.67 -10.60 10.03
CA HIS A 61 6.47 -10.73 9.21
C HIS A 61 6.63 -10.00 7.88
N PRO A 62 7.55 -10.47 7.01
CA PRO A 62 7.79 -9.84 5.71
C PRO A 62 6.67 -10.10 4.70
N GLU A 63 5.74 -10.98 5.02
CA GLU A 63 4.67 -11.38 4.12
C GLU A 63 3.63 -10.29 3.94
N VAL A 64 3.05 -10.27 2.74
CA VAL A 64 1.93 -9.38 2.44
C VAL A 64 0.70 -9.84 3.21
N ARG A 65 0.13 -8.94 4.00
CA ARG A 65 -1.10 -9.20 4.73
C ARG A 65 -2.22 -8.36 4.17
N VAL A 66 -3.26 -9.02 3.70
CA VAL A 66 -4.49 -8.36 3.30
C VAL A 66 -5.30 -8.06 4.56
N ARG A 67 -5.63 -6.78 4.74
CA ARG A 67 -6.37 -6.30 5.90
C ARG A 67 -7.57 -5.47 5.44
N GLU A 68 -8.49 -5.23 6.35
CA GLU A 68 -9.53 -4.25 6.13
C GLU A 68 -8.92 -2.86 5.93
N LEU A 69 -9.63 -2.01 5.19
CA LEU A 69 -9.16 -0.65 4.94
C LEU A 69 -8.94 0.13 6.23
N GLY A 70 -9.87 0.02 7.18
CA GLY A 70 -9.83 0.78 8.42
C GLY A 70 -9.79 2.28 8.13
N PRO A 71 -9.01 3.06 8.90
CA PRO A 71 -8.90 4.50 8.72
C PRO A 71 -7.98 4.92 7.58
N ARG A 72 -7.44 3.98 6.82
CA ARG A 72 -6.54 4.28 5.70
C ARG A 72 -7.33 4.79 4.49
N GLU A 73 -6.74 5.71 3.75
CA GLU A 73 -7.20 6.01 2.40
C GLU A 73 -6.68 4.91 1.44
N LEU A 74 -7.34 4.74 0.30
CA LEU A 74 -6.95 3.71 -0.67
C LEU A 74 -5.48 3.83 -1.07
N ILE A 75 -5.00 5.04 -1.32
CA ILE A 75 -3.61 5.29 -1.72
C ILE A 75 -2.60 5.04 -0.59
N GLU A 76 -3.07 4.88 0.64
CA GLU A 76 -2.23 4.53 1.78
C GLU A 76 -2.06 3.01 1.94
N VAL A 77 -2.84 2.24 1.19
CA VAL A 77 -2.69 0.78 1.16
C VAL A 77 -1.54 0.43 0.23
N PRO A 78 -0.54 -0.35 0.68
CA PRO A 78 0.54 -0.77 -0.20
C PRO A 78 0.01 -1.49 -1.45
N LEU A 79 0.63 -1.24 -2.59
CA LEU A 79 0.19 -1.84 -3.87
C LEU A 79 0.24 -3.36 -3.84
N ASP A 80 1.22 -3.94 -3.17
CA ASP A 80 1.33 -5.40 -3.05
C ASP A 80 0.20 -6.00 -2.20
N GLU A 81 -0.31 -5.28 -1.22
CA GLU A 81 -1.48 -5.68 -0.45
C GLU A 81 -2.73 -5.71 -1.34
N ILE A 82 -2.93 -4.67 -2.14
CA ILE A 82 -4.04 -4.62 -3.11
C ILE A 82 -3.89 -5.71 -4.18
N ALA A 83 -2.70 -5.90 -4.70
CA ALA A 83 -2.42 -6.94 -5.69
C ALA A 83 -2.76 -8.34 -5.15
N GLU A 84 -2.41 -8.62 -3.90
CA GLU A 84 -2.75 -9.89 -3.26
C GLU A 84 -4.26 -10.03 -3.07
N LEU A 85 -4.94 -8.97 -2.66
CA LEU A 85 -6.40 -8.96 -2.59
C LEU A 85 -7.02 -9.27 -3.96
N MET A 86 -6.51 -8.66 -5.03
CA MET A 86 -6.96 -8.92 -6.39
C MET A 86 -6.78 -10.37 -6.79
N ARG A 87 -5.66 -10.98 -6.46
CA ARG A 87 -5.41 -12.41 -6.73
C ARG A 87 -6.42 -13.29 -6.00
N ARG A 88 -6.71 -12.99 -4.75
CA ARG A 88 -7.70 -13.73 -3.96
C ARG A 88 -9.11 -13.58 -4.50
N LEU A 89 -9.50 -12.37 -4.89
CA LEU A 89 -10.82 -12.10 -5.50
C LEU A 89 -10.96 -12.82 -6.85
N ARG A 90 -9.91 -12.78 -7.66
CA ARG A 90 -9.91 -13.49 -8.96
C ARG A 90 -10.06 -14.99 -8.77
N ALA A 91 -9.36 -15.56 -7.79
CA ALA A 91 -9.46 -17.00 -7.49
C ALA A 91 -10.85 -17.39 -6.95
N ALA A 92 -11.47 -16.52 -6.13
CA ALA A 92 -12.76 -16.79 -5.50
C ALA A 92 -13.94 -16.60 -6.46
N GLN A 93 -13.88 -15.61 -7.34
CA GLN A 93 -15.00 -15.18 -8.19
C GLN A 93 -14.89 -15.67 -9.64
N GLY A 94 -13.82 -16.36 -9.97
CA GLY A 94 -13.50 -16.68 -11.34
C GLY A 94 -12.96 -15.47 -12.10
N THR A 95 -12.88 -15.55 -13.40
CA THR A 95 -12.28 -14.49 -14.20
C THR A 95 -13.23 -13.31 -14.31
N ALA A 96 -12.85 -12.19 -13.75
CA ALA A 96 -13.49 -10.91 -13.96
C ALA A 96 -12.64 -10.07 -14.92
N GLY A 97 -13.25 -9.19 -15.67
CA GLY A 97 -12.55 -8.16 -16.41
C GLY A 97 -11.83 -7.20 -15.44
N ASP A 98 -10.87 -6.45 -15.97
CA ASP A 98 -10.06 -5.54 -15.15
C ASP A 98 -10.92 -4.54 -14.37
N MET A 99 -11.95 -3.98 -15.02
CA MET A 99 -12.86 -3.03 -14.37
C MET A 99 -13.68 -3.69 -13.26
N ASP A 100 -14.15 -4.92 -13.49
CA ASP A 100 -14.91 -5.67 -12.49
C ASP A 100 -14.03 -5.99 -11.28
N LEU A 101 -12.78 -6.31 -11.51
CA LEU A 101 -11.81 -6.58 -10.43
C LEU A 101 -11.52 -5.34 -9.61
N LYS A 102 -11.35 -4.18 -10.25
CA LYS A 102 -11.20 -2.89 -9.55
C LYS A 102 -12.40 -2.58 -8.67
N ARG A 103 -13.62 -2.78 -9.19
CA ARG A 103 -14.86 -2.59 -8.43
C ARG A 103 -14.99 -3.58 -7.28
N ALA A 104 -14.58 -4.82 -7.48
CA ALA A 104 -14.56 -5.82 -6.43
C ALA A 104 -13.63 -5.43 -5.28
N VAL A 105 -12.47 -4.86 -5.58
CA VAL A 105 -11.54 -4.32 -4.56
C VAL A 105 -12.19 -3.18 -3.79
N LEU A 106 -12.81 -2.23 -4.48
CA LEU A 106 -13.51 -1.12 -3.82
C LEU A 106 -14.59 -1.64 -2.88
N SER A 107 -15.39 -2.60 -3.34
CA SER A 107 -16.43 -3.23 -2.54
C SER A 107 -15.87 -3.93 -1.30
N ALA A 108 -14.76 -4.65 -1.46
CA ALA A 108 -14.10 -5.34 -0.35
C ALA A 108 -13.61 -4.36 0.73
N TYR A 109 -13.22 -3.14 0.32
CA TYR A 109 -12.81 -2.09 1.24
C TYR A 109 -13.96 -1.20 1.72
N GLY A 110 -15.19 -1.49 1.30
CA GLY A 110 -16.35 -0.67 1.67
C GLY A 110 -16.42 0.67 0.95
N LEU A 111 -15.70 0.82 -0.16
CA LEU A 111 -15.71 2.02 -0.97
C LEU A 111 -16.70 1.88 -2.11
N VAL A 112 -17.39 2.97 -2.44
CA VAL A 112 -18.47 2.95 -3.45
C VAL A 112 -18.04 3.59 -4.76
N ARG A 113 -17.14 4.57 -4.70
CA ARG A 113 -16.82 5.42 -5.83
C ARG A 113 -15.45 5.12 -6.42
N LEU A 114 -15.42 4.83 -7.70
CA LEU A 114 -14.18 4.73 -8.46
C LEU A 114 -13.82 6.11 -9.02
N THR A 115 -12.97 6.84 -8.30
CA THR A 115 -12.44 8.12 -8.78
C THR A 115 -11.33 7.87 -9.80
N ALA A 116 -10.99 8.90 -10.60
CA ALA A 116 -9.90 8.81 -11.55
C ALA A 116 -8.57 8.41 -10.87
N ARG A 117 -8.31 8.98 -9.70
CA ARG A 117 -7.11 8.66 -8.91
C ARG A 117 -7.12 7.23 -8.39
N ALA A 118 -8.27 6.76 -7.93
CA ALA A 118 -8.44 5.36 -7.49
C ALA A 118 -8.25 4.40 -8.64
N ASP A 119 -8.81 4.70 -9.80
CA ASP A 119 -8.67 3.88 -11.00
C ASP A 119 -7.21 3.75 -11.42
N GLU A 120 -6.47 4.84 -11.42
CA GLU A 120 -5.04 4.84 -11.72
C GLU A 120 -4.24 4.00 -10.72
N TYR A 121 -4.51 4.17 -9.43
CA TYR A 121 -3.83 3.42 -8.38
C TYR A 121 -4.15 1.93 -8.44
N LEU A 122 -5.40 1.58 -8.63
CA LEU A 122 -5.82 0.19 -8.80
C LEU A 122 -5.26 -0.42 -10.09
N GLY A 123 -5.07 0.38 -11.15
CA GLY A 123 -4.39 -0.05 -12.36
C GLY A 123 -2.96 -0.49 -12.11
N LEU A 124 -2.22 0.24 -11.27
CA LEU A 124 -0.87 -0.12 -10.87
C LEU A 124 -0.85 -1.44 -10.09
N ALA A 125 -1.79 -1.62 -9.16
CA ALA A 125 -1.93 -2.86 -8.42
C ALA A 125 -2.31 -4.03 -9.33
N LEU A 126 -3.14 -3.78 -10.32
CA LEU A 126 -3.56 -4.78 -11.30
C LEU A 126 -2.37 -5.27 -12.14
N ASP A 127 -1.47 -4.39 -12.52
CA ASP A 127 -0.25 -4.75 -13.24
C ASP A 127 0.61 -5.68 -12.37
N LEU A 128 0.74 -5.41 -11.09
CA LEU A 128 1.44 -6.30 -10.15
C LEU A 128 0.73 -7.66 -10.00
N ALA A 129 -0.60 -7.65 -9.91
CA ALA A 129 -1.40 -8.87 -9.75
C ALA A 129 -1.43 -9.71 -11.03
N GLY A 130 -1.36 -9.06 -12.18
CA GLY A 130 -1.41 -9.69 -13.49
C GLY A 130 -0.10 -10.36 -13.91
N GLU A 131 1.01 -10.04 -13.24
CA GLU A 131 2.23 -10.82 -13.45
C GLU A 131 1.98 -12.23 -12.96
N PRO A 132 2.05 -13.23 -13.83
CA PRO A 132 1.93 -14.60 -13.38
C PRO A 132 3.05 -14.88 -12.41
N ALA A 133 2.70 -15.20 -11.17
CA ALA A 133 3.65 -15.57 -10.12
C ALA A 133 4.50 -16.79 -10.54
N SER A 134 4.17 -17.39 -11.61
CA SER A 134 4.93 -18.40 -12.30
C SER A 134 4.45 -18.42 -13.73
N ALA A 135 5.19 -17.75 -14.59
CA ALA A 135 5.17 -18.22 -15.95
C ALA A 135 5.66 -19.66 -15.93
N PRO A 136 4.87 -20.61 -16.35
CA PRO A 136 5.40 -21.94 -16.60
C PRO A 136 6.47 -21.85 -17.64
#